data_8430c9ee315d5c88669dd1453247f13b
#
_entry.id   8430c9ee315d5c88669dd1453247f13b
#
_cell.length_a   1.000
_cell.length_b   1.000
_cell.length_c   1.000
_cell.angle_alpha   90.00
_cell.angle_beta   90.00
_cell.angle_gamma   90.00
#
_symmetry.space_group_name_H-M   'P 1'
#
loop_
_entity.id
_entity.type
_entity.pdbx_description
1 polymer ?
#
loop_
_entity_poly.entity_id
_entity_poly.type
_entity_poly.pdbx_seq_one_letter_code
_entity_poly.pdbx_strand_id
1 'polypeptide(L)'
;MTDPRQKKLADLLVNYSVAVQPGQWVYIRGHLIAESLVNEVLKSVLDAGGNPNLFYYSDEIEEITYKHSSDEQLTWISPVEKQIMEEADVLIHIRATTNSRSLTGVDPKKQQLRGQAR
;
A
#
# COMPACT_ATOMS: atom_id res chain seq x y z
N MET A 1 10.21 -19.38 1.16
CA MET A 1 11.32 -19.26 0.21
C MET A 1 10.95 -18.28 -0.89
N THR A 2 11.83 -17.40 -1.25
CA THR A 2 11.53 -16.33 -2.18
C THR A 2 11.82 -16.73 -3.62
N ASP A 3 10.89 -16.43 -4.52
CA ASP A 3 11.09 -16.60 -5.95
C ASP A 3 12.16 -15.62 -6.44
N PRO A 4 13.22 -16.09 -7.13
CA PRO A 4 14.26 -15.19 -7.66
C PRO A 4 13.73 -14.07 -8.56
N ARG A 5 12.61 -14.31 -9.23
CA ARG A 5 11.97 -13.28 -10.07
C ARG A 5 11.40 -12.14 -9.25
N GLN A 6 10.89 -12.45 -8.05
CA GLN A 6 10.38 -11.42 -7.13
C GLN A 6 11.52 -10.55 -6.60
N LYS A 7 12.67 -11.15 -6.29
CA LYS A 7 13.83 -10.39 -5.87
C LYS A 7 14.30 -9.43 -6.97
N LYS A 8 14.38 -9.90 -8.22
CA LYS A 8 14.76 -9.05 -9.34
C LYS A 8 13.77 -7.93 -9.57
N LEU A 9 12.48 -8.22 -9.48
CA LEU A 9 11.43 -7.21 -9.64
C LEU A 9 11.52 -6.16 -8.54
N ALA A 10 11.71 -6.59 -7.30
CA ALA A 10 11.85 -5.68 -6.17
C ALA A 10 13.07 -4.77 -6.32
N ASP A 11 14.22 -5.34 -6.69
CA ASP A 11 15.45 -4.58 -6.89
C ASP A 11 15.28 -3.56 -8.03
N LEU A 12 14.64 -3.96 -9.12
CA LEU A 12 14.36 -3.08 -10.24
C LEU A 12 13.45 -1.92 -9.85
N LEU A 13 12.38 -2.23 -9.12
CA LEU A 13 11.44 -1.22 -8.64
C LEU A 13 12.13 -0.21 -7.72
N VAL A 14 12.84 -0.69 -6.71
CA VAL A 14 13.42 0.16 -5.68
C VAL A 14 14.59 0.97 -6.19
N ASN A 15 15.47 0.38 -6.99
CA ASN A 15 16.71 1.04 -7.40
C ASN A 15 16.57 1.86 -8.68
N TYR A 16 15.62 1.51 -9.56
CA TYR A 16 15.48 2.17 -10.85
C TYR A 16 14.17 2.91 -11.03
N SER A 17 13.03 2.28 -10.70
CA SER A 17 11.74 2.91 -10.94
C SER A 17 11.47 4.06 -9.97
N VAL A 18 11.68 3.86 -8.67
CA VAL A 18 11.49 4.90 -7.65
C VAL A 18 12.82 5.46 -7.14
N ALA A 19 13.93 4.81 -7.45
CA ALA A 19 15.28 5.27 -7.14
C ALA A 19 15.46 5.72 -5.69
N VAL A 20 15.17 4.81 -4.74
CA VAL A 20 15.31 5.09 -3.32
C VAL A 20 16.74 5.50 -2.98
N GLN A 21 16.88 6.60 -2.26
CA GLN A 21 18.17 7.12 -1.80
C GLN A 21 18.33 6.92 -0.30
N PRO A 22 19.59 6.83 0.19
CA PRO A 22 19.85 6.73 1.63
C PRO A 22 19.18 7.84 2.42
N GLY A 23 18.55 7.47 3.54
CA GLY A 23 17.89 8.41 4.43
C GLY A 23 16.48 8.80 4.05
N GLN A 24 16.00 8.41 2.88
CA GLN A 24 14.63 8.73 2.48
C GLN A 24 13.59 7.96 3.29
N TRP A 25 12.46 8.59 3.53
CA TRP A 25 11.31 7.97 4.15
C TRP A 25 10.46 7.31 3.06
N VAL A 26 10.33 5.97 3.14
CA VAL A 26 9.63 5.18 2.13
C VAL A 26 8.37 4.58 2.75
N TYR A 27 7.21 4.93 2.21
CA TYR A 27 5.95 4.31 2.60
C TYR A 27 5.67 3.15 1.64
N ILE A 28 5.47 1.95 2.22
CA ILE A 28 5.14 0.76 1.45
C ILE A 28 3.75 0.29 1.87
N ARG A 29 2.83 0.25 0.92
CA ARG A 29 1.51 -0.34 1.13
C ARG A 29 1.42 -1.62 0.33
N GLY A 30 1.23 -2.75 1.02
CA GLY A 30 1.25 -4.06 0.39
C GLY A 30 -0.04 -4.84 0.61
N HIS A 31 -0.51 -5.50 -0.43
CA HIS A 31 -1.61 -6.44 -0.32
C HIS A 31 -1.11 -7.72 0.36
N LEU A 32 -1.87 -8.27 1.30
CA LEU A 32 -1.48 -9.47 2.05
C LEU A 32 -1.13 -10.65 1.17
N ILE A 33 -1.81 -10.81 0.03
CA ILE A 33 -1.54 -11.91 -0.89
C ILE A 33 -0.17 -11.79 -1.55
N ALA A 34 0.34 -10.58 -1.69
CA ALA A 34 1.64 -10.33 -2.29
C ALA A 34 2.77 -10.31 -1.26
N GLU A 35 2.58 -10.92 -0.10
CA GLU A 35 3.52 -10.86 1.02
C GLU A 35 4.96 -11.17 0.61
N SER A 36 5.18 -12.20 -0.19
CA SER A 36 6.55 -12.56 -0.58
C SER A 36 7.24 -11.48 -1.41
N LEU A 37 6.51 -10.81 -2.31
CA LEU A 37 7.04 -9.68 -3.07
C LEU A 37 7.24 -8.46 -2.16
N VAL A 38 6.29 -8.19 -1.27
CA VAL A 38 6.39 -7.09 -0.32
C VAL A 38 7.63 -7.24 0.55
N ASN A 39 7.91 -8.45 1.02
CA ASN A 39 9.11 -8.73 1.81
C ASN A 39 10.39 -8.45 1.02
N GLU A 40 10.42 -8.79 -0.26
CA GLU A 40 11.58 -8.49 -1.10
C GLU A 40 11.74 -6.99 -1.36
N VAL A 41 10.63 -6.27 -1.53
CA VAL A 41 10.68 -4.81 -1.66
C VAL A 41 11.20 -4.18 -0.36
N LEU A 42 10.74 -4.67 0.79
CA LEU A 42 11.24 -4.19 2.09
C LEU A 42 12.76 -4.36 2.21
N LYS A 43 13.26 -5.54 1.84
CA LYS A 43 14.71 -5.80 1.87
C LYS A 43 15.47 -4.84 0.94
N SER A 44 14.96 -4.65 -0.26
CA SER A 44 15.62 -3.75 -1.25
C SER A 44 15.63 -2.30 -0.77
N VAL A 45 14.56 -1.84 -0.12
CA VAL A 45 14.51 -0.48 0.44
C VAL A 45 15.57 -0.33 1.54
N LEU A 46 15.64 -1.29 2.46
CA LEU A 46 16.64 -1.26 3.52
C LEU A 46 18.06 -1.31 2.96
N ASP A 47 18.30 -2.15 1.95
CA ASP A 47 19.62 -2.25 1.31
C ASP A 47 20.01 -0.94 0.60
N ALA A 48 19.04 -0.20 0.10
CA ALA A 48 19.28 1.11 -0.52
C ALA A 48 19.46 2.23 0.50
N GLY A 49 19.33 1.93 1.79
CA GLY A 49 19.47 2.92 2.86
C GLY A 49 18.20 3.70 3.19
N GLY A 50 17.07 3.32 2.63
CA GLY A 50 15.79 3.95 2.92
C GLY A 50 15.24 3.54 4.29
N ASN A 51 14.35 4.37 4.82
CA ASN A 51 13.66 4.11 6.09
C ASN A 51 12.20 3.78 5.80
N PRO A 52 11.82 2.50 5.82
CA PRO A 52 10.48 2.10 5.42
C PRO A 52 9.47 2.10 6.55
N ASN A 53 8.23 2.44 6.23
CA ASN A 53 7.05 2.06 6.99
C ASN A 53 6.19 1.16 6.11
N LEU A 54 5.77 0.02 6.65
CA LEU A 54 5.02 -0.97 5.90
C LEU A 54 3.62 -1.10 6.47
N PHE A 55 2.62 -0.96 5.58
CA PHE A 55 1.21 -1.14 5.90
C PHE A 55 0.61 -2.18 4.97
N TYR A 56 -0.05 -3.18 5.57
CA TYR A 56 -0.74 -4.21 4.81
C TYR A 56 -2.22 -3.92 4.68
N TYR A 57 -2.82 -4.40 3.61
CA TYR A 57 -4.26 -4.41 3.43
C TYR A 57 -4.68 -5.70 2.73
N SER A 58 -5.99 -5.98 2.72
CA SER A 58 -6.55 -7.13 2.03
C SER A 58 -7.91 -6.77 1.48
N ASP A 59 -8.43 -7.61 0.59
CA ASP A 59 -9.78 -7.42 0.05
C ASP A 59 -10.83 -7.50 1.17
N GLU A 60 -10.62 -8.40 2.14
CA GLU A 60 -11.52 -8.52 3.28
C GLU A 60 -11.53 -7.27 4.16
N ILE A 61 -10.35 -6.71 4.43
CA ILE A 61 -10.24 -5.45 5.20
C ILE A 61 -10.95 -4.32 4.48
N GLU A 62 -10.77 -4.20 3.17
CA GLU A 62 -11.44 -3.18 2.36
C GLU A 62 -12.97 -3.39 2.38
N GLU A 63 -13.43 -4.62 2.24
CA GLU A 63 -14.86 -4.94 2.28
C GLU A 63 -15.47 -4.56 3.62
N ILE A 64 -14.82 -4.94 4.73
CA ILE A 64 -15.28 -4.59 6.08
C ILE A 64 -15.36 -3.07 6.23
N THR A 65 -14.34 -2.38 5.78
CA THR A 65 -14.27 -0.92 5.87
C THR A 65 -15.45 -0.26 5.14
N TYR A 66 -15.71 -0.67 3.90
CA TYR A 66 -16.82 -0.08 3.14
C TYR A 66 -18.18 -0.44 3.72
N LYS A 67 -18.37 -1.67 4.21
CA LYS A 67 -19.66 -2.13 4.70
C LYS A 67 -20.03 -1.58 6.07
N HIS A 68 -19.06 -1.37 6.94
CA HIS A 68 -19.30 -1.00 8.34
C HIS A 68 -19.04 0.46 8.69
N SER A 69 -18.39 1.21 7.79
CA SER A 69 -18.10 2.62 8.05
C SER A 69 -19.31 3.50 7.78
N SER A 70 -19.50 4.52 8.60
CA SER A 70 -20.43 5.62 8.29
C SER A 70 -19.84 6.52 7.20
N ASP A 71 -20.68 7.40 6.64
CA ASP A 71 -20.20 8.37 5.68
C ASP A 71 -19.11 9.28 6.28
N GLU A 72 -19.26 9.66 7.54
CA GLU A 72 -18.26 10.46 8.25
C GLU A 72 -16.93 9.74 8.37
N GLN A 73 -16.96 8.43 8.69
CA GLN A 73 -15.74 7.64 8.80
C GLN A 73 -15.03 7.48 7.45
N LEU A 74 -15.78 7.33 6.36
CA LEU A 74 -15.20 7.18 5.03
C LEU A 74 -14.55 8.46 4.52
N THR A 75 -15.00 9.62 4.98
CA THR A 75 -14.41 10.92 4.60
C THR A 75 -13.39 11.42 5.62
N TRP A 76 -13.26 10.75 6.74
CA TRP A 76 -12.24 11.11 7.74
C TRP A 76 -10.84 10.82 7.21
N ILE A 77 -9.95 11.77 7.37
CA ILE A 77 -8.56 11.65 6.94
C ILE A 77 -7.70 11.36 8.16
N SER A 78 -7.03 10.19 8.15
CA SER A 78 -6.13 9.81 9.22
C SER A 78 -4.95 10.79 9.30
N PRO A 79 -4.62 11.29 10.50
CA PRO A 79 -3.42 12.12 10.68
C PRO A 79 -2.14 11.43 10.22
N VAL A 80 -2.06 10.11 10.41
CA VAL A 80 -0.91 9.31 9.96
C VAL A 80 -0.82 9.30 8.44
N GLU A 81 -1.94 9.02 7.77
CA GLU A 81 -1.97 9.01 6.30
C GLU A 81 -1.66 10.40 5.73
N LYS A 82 -2.22 11.43 6.34
CA LYS A 82 -1.96 12.81 5.93
C LYS A 82 -0.48 13.14 6.00
N GLN A 83 0.18 12.78 7.10
CA GLN A 83 1.61 13.04 7.27
C GLN A 83 2.43 12.27 6.24
N ILE A 84 2.07 11.02 5.98
CA ILE A 84 2.74 10.20 4.96
C ILE A 84 2.62 10.86 3.59
N MET A 85 1.42 11.28 3.21
CA MET A 85 1.19 11.90 1.90
C MET A 85 1.92 13.23 1.73
N GLU A 86 2.10 13.97 2.81
CA GLU A 86 2.77 15.27 2.77
C GLU A 86 4.29 15.17 2.89
N GLU A 87 4.80 14.20 3.64
CA GLU A 87 6.20 14.18 4.05
C GLU A 87 7.00 12.96 3.58
N ALA A 88 6.37 11.85 3.23
CA ALA A 88 7.10 10.69 2.73
C ALA A 88 7.79 11.03 1.40
N ASP A 89 9.02 10.61 1.26
CA ASP A 89 9.80 10.87 0.03
C ASP A 89 9.37 9.95 -1.10
N VAL A 90 9.00 8.71 -0.79
CA VAL A 90 8.66 7.69 -1.78
C VAL A 90 7.44 6.92 -1.31
N LEU A 91 6.51 6.68 -2.24
CA LEU A 91 5.31 5.87 -2.00
C LEU A 91 5.37 4.66 -2.92
N ILE A 92 5.30 3.47 -2.34
CA ILE A 92 5.26 2.21 -3.08
C ILE A 92 3.97 1.49 -2.74
N HIS A 93 3.19 1.15 -3.76
CA HIS A 93 1.95 0.40 -3.58
C HIS A 93 2.02 -0.92 -4.35
N ILE A 94 2.05 -2.04 -3.63
CA ILE A 94 2.09 -3.38 -4.21
C ILE A 94 0.69 -3.95 -4.15
N ARG A 95 0.07 -4.03 -5.31
CA ARG A 95 -1.31 -4.49 -5.46
C ARG A 95 -1.36 -5.97 -5.82
N ALA A 96 -2.43 -6.62 -5.40
CA ALA A 96 -2.80 -7.95 -5.89
C ALA A 96 -4.31 -8.02 -5.87
N THR A 97 -4.89 -8.59 -6.91
CA THR A 97 -6.34 -8.74 -7.00
C THR A 97 -6.64 -10.22 -7.18
N THR A 98 -7.30 -10.81 -6.18
CA THR A 98 -7.72 -12.21 -6.24
C THR A 98 -9.20 -12.33 -6.50
N ASN A 99 -9.97 -11.34 -6.08
CA ASN A 99 -11.42 -11.37 -6.22
C ASN A 99 -11.98 -9.95 -6.27
N SER A 100 -12.31 -9.51 -7.49
CA SER A 100 -12.92 -8.19 -7.69
C SER A 100 -14.35 -8.11 -7.13
N ARG A 101 -14.94 -9.26 -6.75
CA ARG A 101 -16.30 -9.30 -6.23
C ARG A 101 -16.42 -8.84 -4.79
N SER A 102 -15.32 -8.67 -4.08
CA SER A 102 -15.36 -8.25 -2.68
C SER A 102 -16.11 -6.93 -2.47
N LEU A 103 -16.13 -6.06 -3.47
CA LEU A 103 -16.80 -4.77 -3.39
C LEU A 103 -18.19 -4.75 -4.03
N THR A 104 -18.69 -5.86 -4.57
CA THR A 104 -20.01 -5.87 -5.25
C THR A 104 -21.18 -5.58 -4.32
N GLY A 105 -21.04 -5.87 -3.04
CA GLY A 105 -22.06 -5.57 -2.03
C GLY A 105 -21.89 -4.22 -1.35
N VAL A 106 -20.94 -3.41 -1.76
CA VAL A 106 -20.65 -2.12 -1.16
C VAL A 106 -21.41 -1.02 -1.91
N ASP A 107 -22.02 -0.11 -1.16
CA ASP A 107 -22.71 1.05 -1.70
C ASP A 107 -21.74 1.87 -2.57
N PRO A 108 -22.03 2.09 -3.86
CA PRO A 108 -21.16 2.91 -4.72
C PRO A 108 -20.90 4.31 -4.19
N LYS A 109 -21.87 4.88 -3.46
CA LYS A 109 -21.72 6.19 -2.82
C LYS A 109 -20.61 6.16 -1.77
N LYS A 110 -20.50 5.09 -0.99
CA LYS A 110 -19.44 4.95 0.00
C LYS A 110 -18.06 4.84 -0.63
N GLN A 111 -17.95 4.14 -1.74
CA GLN A 111 -16.69 4.06 -2.49
C GLN A 111 -16.28 5.44 -3.02
N GLN A 112 -17.25 6.19 -3.53
CA GLN A 112 -17.00 7.55 -4.03
C GLN A 112 -16.54 8.49 -2.91
N LEU A 113 -17.20 8.45 -1.75
CA LEU A 113 -16.84 9.28 -0.61
C LEU A 113 -15.41 9.02 -0.15
N ARG A 114 -15.03 7.76 -0.07
CA ARG A 114 -13.67 7.40 0.32
C ARG A 114 -12.64 7.87 -0.71
N GLY A 115 -12.95 7.74 -2.00
CA GLY A 115 -12.09 8.21 -3.07
C GLY A 115 -11.89 9.72 -3.05
N GLN A 116 -12.92 10.50 -2.69
CA GLN A 116 -12.84 11.94 -2.58
C GLN A 116 -12.03 12.40 -1.38
N ALA A 117 -12.02 11.64 -0.29
CA ALA A 117 -11.29 11.99 0.93
C ALA A 117 -9.77 11.77 0.81
N ARG A 118 -9.33 11.02 -0.18
CA ARG A 118 -7.92 10.61 -0.31
C ARG A 118 -7.19 11.18 -1.52
#